data_d600f420d5a507cf16bb04197ef69096
#
_entry.id   d600f420d5a507cf16bb04197ef69096
#
_cell.length_a   1.000
_cell.length_b   1.000
_cell.length_c   1.000
_cell.angle_alpha   90.00
_cell.angle_beta   90.00
_cell.angle_gamma   90.00
#
_symmetry.space_group_name_H-M   'P 1'
#
loop_
_entity.id
_entity.type
_entity.pdbx_description
1 polymer ?
#
loop_
_entity_poly.entity_id
_entity_poly.type
_entity_poly.pdbx_seq_one_letter_code
_entity_poly.pdbx_strand_id
1 'polypeptide(L)'
;MDMNKFDRLLDPAPLTLEMGYERLENGVLHIACRTDLHACTGEMFEWWFRSRPSTQQYIWWHPTDHISSDWLEVHDGTHIGSIHKVEERFSGSESKQLLIQFAKPDEFFSESAIANAIVNQHTSAIICGRGGESWQAPRNSLGQIMGSRLFHICRDTDWGCVLRSHFFLGWDLPSIGKSPHDLRNMIGDQVAPALLGHCYNEFTLLSRFLPSLFIAENRETHPVHLPW
;
A
#
# COMPACT_ATOMS: atom_id res chain seq x y z
N MET A 1 -14.88 -12.99 -11.22
CA MET A 1 -14.18 -11.70 -11.14
C MET A 1 -12.88 -11.86 -11.86
N ASP A 2 -12.60 -11.04 -12.83
CA ASP A 2 -11.46 -11.21 -13.73
C ASP A 2 -10.16 -10.96 -12.94
N MET A 3 -9.43 -12.03 -12.58
CA MET A 3 -8.18 -11.95 -11.79
C MET A 3 -7.06 -11.18 -12.51
N ASN A 4 -7.15 -11.02 -13.82
CA ASN A 4 -6.15 -10.33 -14.64
C ASN A 4 -6.26 -8.79 -14.61
N LYS A 5 -7.15 -8.23 -13.79
CA LYS A 5 -7.49 -6.81 -13.86
C LYS A 5 -6.36 -5.89 -13.36
N PHE A 6 -5.50 -6.40 -12.47
CA PHE A 6 -4.38 -5.64 -11.90
C PHE A 6 -3.01 -6.02 -12.47
N ASP A 7 -2.90 -7.07 -13.29
CA ASP A 7 -1.62 -7.58 -13.81
C ASP A 7 -0.77 -6.48 -14.47
N ARG A 8 -1.44 -5.52 -15.12
CA ARG A 8 -0.75 -4.39 -15.75
C ARG A 8 0.01 -3.49 -14.78
N LEU A 9 -0.34 -3.47 -13.49
CA LEU A 9 0.38 -2.70 -12.48
C LEU A 9 1.80 -3.22 -12.26
N LEU A 10 2.07 -4.50 -12.59
CA LEU A 10 3.38 -5.13 -12.51
C LEU A 10 4.26 -4.85 -13.74
N ASP A 11 3.71 -4.25 -14.79
CA ASP A 11 4.46 -3.89 -15.99
C ASP A 11 5.46 -2.75 -15.68
N PRO A 12 6.75 -2.85 -16.03
CA PRO A 12 7.74 -1.79 -15.83
C PRO A 12 7.52 -0.59 -16.75
N ALA A 13 6.79 -0.75 -17.85
CA ALA A 13 6.45 0.33 -18.76
C ALA A 13 5.58 1.40 -18.07
N PRO A 14 5.64 2.66 -18.53
CA PRO A 14 4.77 3.69 -18.00
C PRO A 14 3.29 3.31 -18.09
N LEU A 15 2.58 3.47 -16.98
CA LEU A 15 1.13 3.30 -16.92
C LEU A 15 0.44 4.56 -17.44
N THR A 16 -0.81 4.42 -17.84
CA THR A 16 -1.64 5.58 -18.26
C THR A 16 -1.79 6.59 -17.12
N LEU A 17 -1.85 6.10 -15.87
CA LEU A 17 -1.89 6.92 -14.67
C LEU A 17 -0.75 6.49 -13.73
N GLU A 18 0.29 7.33 -13.61
CA GLU A 18 1.42 7.16 -12.69
C GLU A 18 1.31 8.07 -11.46
N MET A 19 0.71 9.26 -11.63
CA MET A 19 0.54 10.26 -10.59
C MET A 19 -0.76 11.01 -10.83
N GLY A 20 -1.68 10.91 -9.87
CA GLY A 20 -2.98 11.57 -9.97
C GLY A 20 -4.14 10.64 -9.63
N TYR A 21 -5.30 10.93 -10.16
CA TYR A 21 -6.50 10.14 -9.90
C TYR A 21 -7.49 10.19 -11.06
N GLU A 22 -8.34 9.18 -11.13
CA GLU A 22 -9.44 9.08 -12.07
C GLU A 22 -10.64 8.39 -11.42
N ARG A 23 -11.84 8.71 -11.89
CA ARG A 23 -13.06 8.00 -11.51
C ARG A 23 -13.40 7.01 -12.62
N LEU A 24 -13.37 5.72 -12.29
CA LEU A 24 -13.72 4.66 -13.23
C LEU A 24 -15.23 4.69 -13.56
N GLU A 25 -15.61 4.09 -14.69
CA GLU A 25 -17.01 4.04 -15.14
C GLU A 25 -17.97 3.42 -14.11
N ASN A 26 -17.50 2.43 -13.35
CA ASN A 26 -18.27 1.81 -12.26
C ASN A 26 -18.31 2.62 -10.96
N GLY A 27 -17.75 3.83 -10.96
CA GLY A 27 -17.75 4.74 -9.81
C GLY A 27 -16.60 4.56 -8.83
N VAL A 28 -15.74 3.55 -8.98
CA VAL A 28 -14.53 3.37 -8.15
C VAL A 28 -13.57 4.53 -8.37
N LEU A 29 -13.01 5.09 -7.29
CA LEU A 29 -12.01 6.14 -7.37
C LEU A 29 -10.62 5.51 -7.35
N HIS A 30 -9.91 5.59 -8.48
CA HIS A 30 -8.53 5.13 -8.62
C HIS A 30 -7.58 6.29 -8.38
N ILE A 31 -6.62 6.09 -7.48
CA ILE A 31 -5.57 7.05 -7.15
C ILE A 31 -4.24 6.34 -7.37
N ALA A 32 -3.33 6.97 -8.11
CA ALA A 32 -1.98 6.47 -8.36
C ALA A 32 -0.95 7.47 -7.85
N CYS A 33 0.05 6.98 -7.15
CA CYS A 33 1.15 7.77 -6.63
C CYS A 33 2.47 7.06 -6.94
N ARG A 34 3.37 7.74 -7.62
CA ARG A 34 4.75 7.29 -7.80
C ARG A 34 5.66 8.04 -6.85
N THR A 35 6.47 7.30 -6.08
CA THR A 35 7.47 7.87 -5.16
C THR A 35 8.82 7.24 -5.41
N ASP A 36 9.86 8.06 -5.54
CA ASP A 36 11.23 7.60 -5.66
C ASP A 36 11.84 7.48 -4.25
N LEU A 37 12.12 6.23 -3.83
CA LEU A 37 12.65 5.90 -2.50
C LEU A 37 14.17 5.76 -2.59
N HIS A 38 14.89 6.86 -2.37
CA HIS A 38 16.34 6.88 -2.47
C HIS A 38 17.01 5.99 -1.42
N ALA A 39 18.01 5.22 -1.85
CA ALA A 39 18.76 4.25 -1.05
C ALA A 39 17.93 3.10 -0.44
N CYS A 40 16.64 3.00 -0.74
CA CYS A 40 15.79 1.87 -0.33
C CYS A 40 15.82 0.75 -1.36
N THR A 41 15.52 -0.46 -0.90
CA THR A 41 15.25 -1.63 -1.75
C THR A 41 13.85 -2.17 -1.45
N GLY A 42 13.31 -2.99 -2.37
CA GLY A 42 12.05 -3.69 -2.12
C GLY A 42 12.11 -4.59 -0.88
N GLU A 43 13.28 -5.21 -0.60
CA GLU A 43 13.49 -5.98 0.62
C GLU A 43 13.30 -5.14 1.89
N MET A 44 13.88 -3.95 1.94
CA MET A 44 13.71 -3.01 3.06
C MET A 44 12.25 -2.59 3.20
N PHE A 45 11.58 -2.33 2.09
CA PHE A 45 10.18 -1.94 2.06
C PHE A 45 9.27 -3.06 2.57
N GLU A 46 9.46 -4.29 2.11
CA GLU A 46 8.71 -5.46 2.60
C GLU A 46 8.98 -5.71 4.09
N TRP A 47 10.25 -5.60 4.50
CA TRP A 47 10.63 -5.73 5.91
C TRP A 47 9.89 -4.74 6.80
N TRP A 48 9.69 -3.50 6.37
CA TRP A 48 8.94 -2.49 7.13
C TRP A 48 7.54 -2.99 7.51
N PHE A 49 6.78 -3.52 6.57
CA PHE A 49 5.45 -4.07 6.85
C PHE A 49 5.50 -5.35 7.68
N ARG A 50 6.48 -6.21 7.40
CA ARG A 50 6.69 -7.44 8.16
C ARG A 50 7.09 -7.19 9.61
N SER A 51 7.82 -6.10 9.90
CA SER A 51 8.22 -5.70 11.25
C SER A 51 7.06 -5.18 12.10
N ARG A 52 5.93 -4.87 11.47
CA ARG A 52 4.72 -4.38 12.13
C ARG A 52 4.99 -3.12 12.95
N PRO A 53 5.17 -1.97 12.32
CA PRO A 53 5.48 -0.72 12.99
C PRO A 53 4.54 -0.42 14.17
N SER A 54 5.10 -0.13 15.33
CA SER A 54 4.37 0.37 16.49
C SER A 54 3.81 1.77 16.23
N THR A 55 2.91 2.26 17.08
CA THR A 55 2.41 3.65 16.98
C THR A 55 3.55 4.67 16.89
N GLN A 56 4.63 4.49 17.66
CA GLN A 56 5.76 5.44 17.61
C GLN A 56 6.47 5.40 16.24
N GLN A 57 6.70 4.22 15.69
CA GLN A 57 7.31 4.05 14.36
C GLN A 57 6.36 4.52 13.25
N TYR A 58 5.07 4.33 13.42
CA TYR A 58 4.05 4.83 12.51
C TYR A 58 4.04 6.36 12.45
N ILE A 59 4.17 7.03 13.61
CA ILE A 59 4.33 8.49 13.69
C ILE A 59 5.64 8.95 13.04
N TRP A 60 6.75 8.20 13.16
CA TRP A 60 7.97 8.54 12.41
C TRP A 60 7.76 8.50 10.89
N TRP A 61 6.94 7.56 10.43
CA TRP A 61 6.62 7.41 9.01
C TRP A 61 5.87 8.63 8.46
N HIS A 62 4.88 9.17 9.19
CA HIS A 62 4.21 10.43 8.83
C HIS A 62 3.85 11.26 10.07
N PRO A 63 4.75 12.16 10.54
CA PRO A 63 4.59 12.83 11.83
C PRO A 63 3.37 13.72 11.98
N THR A 64 2.78 14.20 10.88
CA THR A 64 1.62 15.11 10.91
C THR A 64 0.29 14.39 10.74
N ASP A 65 0.27 13.28 10.01
CA ASP A 65 -0.96 12.62 9.61
C ASP A 65 -1.20 11.29 10.35
N HIS A 66 -0.16 10.53 10.69
CA HIS A 66 -0.30 9.28 11.42
C HIS A 66 -0.51 9.51 12.92
N ILE A 67 -1.51 8.85 13.50
CA ILE A 67 -1.93 9.05 14.91
C ILE A 67 -1.70 7.79 15.74
N SER A 68 -2.21 6.64 15.28
CA SER A 68 -2.06 5.39 16.00
C SER A 68 -1.95 4.18 15.07
N SER A 69 -1.25 3.18 15.53
CA SER A 69 -1.03 1.90 14.83
C SER A 69 -1.19 0.76 15.83
N ASP A 70 -2.00 -0.23 15.45
CA ASP A 70 -2.20 -1.48 16.15
C ASP A 70 -2.32 -2.61 15.12
N TRP A 71 -2.08 -3.85 15.53
CA TRP A 71 -2.08 -4.98 14.61
C TRP A 71 -3.02 -6.07 15.13
N LEU A 72 -3.93 -6.50 14.27
CA LEU A 72 -4.88 -7.58 14.53
C LEU A 72 -4.56 -8.77 13.63
N GLU A 73 -5.01 -9.97 14.05
CA GLU A 73 -4.86 -11.20 13.26
C GLU A 73 -3.40 -11.42 12.80
N VAL A 74 -2.48 -11.28 13.75
CA VAL A 74 -1.03 -11.29 13.50
C VAL A 74 -0.53 -12.69 13.16
N HIS A 75 0.33 -12.79 12.14
CA HIS A 75 1.03 -13.99 11.75
C HIS A 75 2.55 -13.80 11.89
N ASP A 76 3.25 -14.78 12.49
CA ASP A 76 4.69 -14.68 12.71
C ASP A 76 5.48 -14.69 11.41
N GLY A 77 6.45 -13.78 11.32
CA GLY A 77 7.38 -13.68 10.19
C GLY A 77 6.81 -13.12 8.90
N THR A 78 5.53 -12.70 8.88
CA THR A 78 4.88 -12.13 7.69
C THR A 78 3.88 -11.05 8.05
N HIS A 79 3.63 -10.11 7.13
CA HIS A 79 2.50 -9.19 7.19
C HIS A 79 1.23 -9.80 6.57
N ILE A 80 1.37 -10.80 5.72
CA ILE A 80 0.25 -11.40 4.98
C ILE A 80 -0.76 -12.04 5.94
N GLY A 81 -2.04 -11.71 5.74
CA GLY A 81 -3.15 -12.12 6.61
C GLY A 81 -3.36 -11.20 7.81
N SER A 82 -2.32 -10.45 8.24
CA SER A 82 -2.45 -9.51 9.36
C SER A 82 -3.29 -8.29 8.97
N ILE A 83 -3.90 -7.66 9.98
CA ILE A 83 -4.67 -6.44 9.81
C ILE A 83 -3.97 -5.30 10.53
N HIS A 84 -3.58 -4.29 9.78
CA HIS A 84 -3.10 -3.02 10.31
C HIS A 84 -4.31 -2.14 10.64
N LYS A 85 -4.51 -1.88 11.92
CA LYS A 85 -5.56 -1.04 12.46
C LYS A 85 -4.96 0.32 12.75
N VAL A 86 -5.32 1.33 11.98
CA VAL A 86 -4.72 2.65 12.06
C VAL A 86 -5.75 3.75 12.27
N GLU A 87 -5.26 4.85 12.83
CA GLU A 87 -5.93 6.15 12.80
C GLU A 87 -4.96 7.15 12.16
N GLU A 88 -5.45 7.86 11.15
CA GLU A 88 -4.64 8.81 10.38
C GLU A 88 -5.48 9.96 9.82
N ARG A 89 -4.82 11.01 9.35
CA ARG A 89 -5.40 12.13 8.61
C ARG A 89 -4.91 12.08 7.17
N PHE A 90 -5.65 12.70 6.28
CA PHE A 90 -5.16 12.94 4.92
C PHE A 90 -4.98 14.44 4.73
N SER A 91 -3.71 14.90 4.74
CA SER A 91 -3.35 16.31 4.52
C SER A 91 -4.11 17.28 5.45
N GLY A 92 -4.16 16.98 6.75
CA GLY A 92 -4.76 17.85 7.76
C GLY A 92 -6.29 17.76 7.86
N SER A 93 -6.94 16.80 7.19
CA SER A 93 -8.36 16.52 7.37
C SER A 93 -8.69 15.98 8.78
N GLU A 94 -9.97 15.77 9.06
CA GLU A 94 -10.39 15.00 10.23
C GLU A 94 -9.77 13.59 10.21
N SER A 95 -9.49 13.04 11.41
CA SER A 95 -8.91 11.71 11.51
C SER A 95 -9.87 10.64 11.00
N LYS A 96 -9.31 9.61 10.39
CA LYS A 96 -10.01 8.43 9.89
C LYS A 96 -9.48 7.18 10.54
N GLN A 97 -10.39 6.30 10.90
CA GLN A 97 -10.11 4.96 11.40
C GLN A 97 -10.14 3.99 10.23
N LEU A 98 -9.02 3.31 9.98
CA LEU A 98 -8.90 2.38 8.88
C LEU A 98 -8.49 0.99 9.36
N LEU A 99 -8.91 -0.02 8.62
CA LEU A 99 -8.38 -1.37 8.68
C LEU A 99 -7.75 -1.72 7.33
N ILE A 100 -6.51 -2.16 7.35
CA ILE A 100 -5.78 -2.61 6.15
C ILE A 100 -5.45 -4.09 6.34
N GLN A 101 -6.18 -4.98 5.67
CA GLN A 101 -5.93 -6.40 5.68
C GLN A 101 -4.96 -6.75 4.55
N PHE A 102 -3.75 -7.12 4.90
CA PHE A 102 -2.75 -7.55 3.93
C PHE A 102 -3.09 -8.93 3.36
N ALA A 103 -2.83 -9.11 2.08
CA ALA A 103 -3.19 -10.32 1.35
C ALA A 103 -2.02 -10.80 0.49
N LYS A 104 -2.10 -12.06 0.04
CA LYS A 104 -1.13 -12.58 -0.92
C LYS A 104 -1.29 -11.91 -2.27
N PRO A 105 -0.20 -11.66 -3.00
CA PRO A 105 -0.28 -11.10 -4.35
C PRO A 105 -1.15 -11.92 -5.32
N ASP A 106 -1.14 -13.26 -5.21
CA ASP A 106 -1.93 -14.17 -6.05
C ASP A 106 -3.46 -14.06 -5.86
N GLU A 107 -3.91 -13.34 -4.83
CA GLU A 107 -5.32 -12.97 -4.69
C GLU A 107 -5.77 -11.84 -5.63
N PHE A 108 -4.84 -11.13 -6.25
CA PHE A 108 -5.11 -9.94 -7.09
C PHE A 108 -4.46 -10.00 -8.46
N PHE A 109 -3.34 -10.67 -8.59
CA PHE A 109 -2.55 -10.80 -9.81
C PHE A 109 -2.52 -12.26 -10.26
N SER A 110 -2.40 -12.49 -11.56
CA SER A 110 -2.18 -13.84 -12.07
C SER A 110 -0.78 -14.36 -11.67
N GLU A 111 -0.68 -15.66 -11.42
CA GLU A 111 0.60 -16.30 -11.10
C GLU A 111 1.66 -16.04 -12.19
N SER A 112 1.23 -16.05 -13.45
CA SER A 112 2.10 -15.78 -14.58
C SER A 112 2.64 -14.34 -14.61
N ALA A 113 1.81 -13.34 -14.25
CA ALA A 113 2.25 -11.95 -14.17
C ALA A 113 3.24 -11.74 -13.03
N ILE A 114 2.96 -12.34 -11.86
CA ILE A 114 3.88 -12.31 -10.70
C ILE A 114 5.23 -12.94 -11.08
N ALA A 115 5.21 -14.16 -11.61
CA ALA A 115 6.42 -14.89 -11.98
C ALA A 115 7.25 -14.11 -13.03
N ASN A 116 6.58 -13.57 -14.06
CA ASN A 116 7.24 -12.75 -15.07
C ASN A 116 7.87 -11.48 -14.47
N ALA A 117 7.17 -10.79 -13.58
CA ALA A 117 7.66 -9.56 -12.95
C ALA A 117 8.88 -9.82 -12.06
N ILE A 118 8.90 -10.94 -11.32
CA ILE A 118 10.04 -11.34 -10.47
C ILE A 118 11.24 -11.74 -11.32
N VAL A 119 11.06 -12.66 -12.27
CA VAL A 119 12.16 -13.20 -13.09
C VAL A 119 12.84 -12.10 -13.91
N ASN A 120 12.09 -11.13 -14.41
CA ASN A 120 12.64 -10.02 -15.19
C ASN A 120 13.02 -8.80 -14.32
N GLN A 121 12.97 -8.90 -12.99
CA GLN A 121 13.29 -7.81 -12.06
C GLN A 121 12.41 -6.55 -12.28
N HIS A 122 11.19 -6.75 -12.75
CA HIS A 122 10.19 -5.67 -12.90
C HIS A 122 9.60 -5.26 -11.56
N THR A 123 9.67 -6.14 -10.56
CA THR A 123 9.28 -5.86 -9.18
C THR A 123 10.23 -6.53 -8.19
N SER A 124 10.52 -5.83 -7.09
CA SER A 124 11.33 -6.31 -5.96
C SER A 124 10.51 -6.50 -4.69
N ALA A 125 9.33 -5.88 -4.58
CA ALA A 125 8.35 -6.14 -3.53
C ALA A 125 6.93 -5.80 -4.00
N ILE A 126 5.96 -6.57 -3.50
CA ILE A 126 4.52 -6.34 -3.71
C ILE A 126 3.82 -6.38 -2.35
N ILE A 127 3.39 -5.24 -1.87
CA ILE A 127 2.52 -5.13 -0.70
C ILE A 127 1.12 -4.83 -1.20
N CYS A 128 0.16 -5.67 -0.87
CA CYS A 128 -1.20 -5.51 -1.33
C CYS A 128 -2.21 -5.89 -0.26
N GLY A 129 -3.42 -5.35 -0.38
CA GLY A 129 -4.44 -5.63 0.61
C GLY A 129 -5.80 -5.01 0.32
N ARG A 130 -6.66 -5.17 1.31
CA ARG A 130 -8.03 -4.67 1.35
C ARG A 130 -8.14 -3.59 2.41
N GLY A 131 -8.70 -2.44 2.04
CA GLY A 131 -8.95 -1.33 2.95
C GLY A 131 -10.40 -1.24 3.37
N GLY A 132 -10.63 -1.04 4.68
CA GLY A 132 -11.92 -0.71 5.26
C GLY A 132 -11.88 0.67 5.90
N GLU A 133 -12.91 1.49 5.67
CA GLU A 133 -12.98 2.91 6.07
C GLU A 133 -13.52 3.11 7.50
N SER A 134 -13.43 2.10 8.34
CA SER A 134 -13.70 2.18 9.79
C SER A 134 -13.15 0.94 10.48
N TRP A 135 -12.97 1.00 11.81
CA TRP A 135 -12.61 -0.18 12.59
C TRP A 135 -13.72 -1.24 12.66
N GLN A 136 -14.94 -0.90 12.21
CA GLN A 136 -16.07 -1.81 12.06
C GLN A 136 -16.36 -2.12 10.59
N ALA A 137 -15.36 -2.01 9.71
CA ALA A 137 -15.52 -2.29 8.29
C ALA A 137 -16.16 -3.66 8.05
N PRO A 138 -17.11 -3.78 7.11
CA PRO A 138 -17.79 -5.03 6.82
C PRO A 138 -16.81 -6.07 6.28
N ARG A 139 -17.13 -7.34 6.53
CA ARG A 139 -16.38 -8.48 5.99
C ARG A 139 -17.29 -9.34 5.11
N ASN A 140 -16.72 -9.97 4.12
CA ASN A 140 -17.41 -10.98 3.32
C ASN A 140 -17.47 -12.33 4.06
N SER A 141 -18.10 -13.35 3.44
CA SER A 141 -18.23 -14.70 4.00
C SER A 141 -16.91 -15.42 4.24
N LEU A 142 -15.81 -14.96 3.67
CA LEU A 142 -14.45 -15.49 3.87
C LEU A 142 -13.68 -14.71 4.95
N GLY A 143 -14.33 -13.78 5.67
CA GLY A 143 -13.70 -12.94 6.68
C GLY A 143 -12.84 -11.80 6.12
N GLN A 144 -12.82 -11.59 4.81
CA GLN A 144 -12.04 -10.55 4.17
C GLN A 144 -12.72 -9.18 4.29
N ILE A 145 -11.95 -8.15 4.62
CA ILE A 145 -12.44 -6.77 4.69
C ILE A 145 -12.95 -6.32 3.32
N MET A 146 -14.15 -5.73 3.34
CA MET A 146 -14.79 -5.16 2.15
C MET A 146 -14.64 -3.64 2.14
N GLY A 147 -14.33 -3.08 0.98
CA GLY A 147 -14.17 -1.65 0.78
C GLY A 147 -13.26 -1.36 -0.40
N SER A 148 -12.02 -1.06 -0.10
CA SER A 148 -11.03 -0.62 -1.08
C SER A 148 -9.99 -1.70 -1.40
N ARG A 149 -9.14 -1.43 -2.41
CA ARG A 149 -7.93 -2.21 -2.70
C ARG A 149 -6.75 -1.26 -2.67
N LEU A 150 -5.62 -1.76 -2.18
CA LEU A 150 -4.36 -1.02 -2.19
C LEU A 150 -3.23 -1.93 -2.70
N PHE A 151 -2.31 -1.31 -3.44
CA PHE A 151 -1.13 -1.96 -3.99
C PHE A 151 0.05 -1.02 -3.85
N HIS A 152 1.15 -1.52 -3.31
CA HIS A 152 2.45 -0.86 -3.28
C HIS A 152 3.45 -1.79 -3.97
N ILE A 153 3.96 -1.38 -5.11
CA ILE A 153 4.81 -2.20 -5.97
C ILE A 153 6.16 -1.50 -6.10
N CYS A 154 7.20 -2.12 -5.56
CA CYS A 154 8.57 -1.63 -5.66
C CYS A 154 9.30 -2.25 -6.84
N ARG A 155 10.13 -1.45 -7.50
CA ARG A 155 11.14 -1.89 -8.46
C ARG A 155 12.48 -1.27 -8.10
N ASP A 156 13.46 -2.11 -7.83
CA ASP A 156 14.81 -1.67 -7.49
C ASP A 156 15.52 -1.02 -8.70
N THR A 157 16.37 -0.06 -8.39
CA THR A 157 17.20 0.70 -9.32
C THR A 157 18.60 0.86 -8.71
N ASP A 158 19.55 1.38 -9.48
CA ASP A 158 20.92 1.64 -8.98
C ASP A 158 20.99 2.68 -7.86
N TRP A 159 19.96 3.51 -7.69
CA TRP A 159 19.92 4.60 -6.70
C TRP A 159 18.93 4.37 -5.55
N GLY A 160 18.15 3.33 -5.60
CA GLY A 160 17.11 3.03 -4.61
C GLY A 160 16.00 2.19 -5.23
N CYS A 161 14.73 2.53 -4.98
CA CYS A 161 13.62 1.89 -5.68
C CYS A 161 12.53 2.89 -6.09
N VAL A 162 11.86 2.58 -7.19
CA VAL A 162 10.61 3.24 -7.60
C VAL A 162 9.46 2.53 -6.93
N LEU A 163 8.66 3.26 -6.18
CA LEU A 163 7.41 2.78 -5.60
C LEU A 163 6.23 3.28 -6.42
N ARG A 164 5.37 2.36 -6.88
CA ARG A 164 4.06 2.65 -7.45
C ARG A 164 2.99 2.26 -6.43
N SER A 165 2.24 3.22 -5.94
CA SER A 165 1.12 3.01 -5.03
C SER A 165 -0.18 3.24 -5.76
N HIS A 166 -1.11 2.29 -5.68
CA HIS A 166 -2.42 2.38 -6.30
C HIS A 166 -3.51 2.08 -5.27
N PHE A 167 -4.50 2.95 -5.22
CA PHE A 167 -5.66 2.80 -4.36
C PHE A 167 -6.92 2.78 -5.23
N PHE A 168 -7.79 1.80 -5.01
CA PHE A 168 -9.09 1.69 -5.68
C PHE A 168 -10.17 1.78 -4.61
N LEU A 169 -10.60 3.02 -4.30
CA LEU A 169 -11.55 3.27 -3.24
C LEU A 169 -12.95 2.87 -3.65
N GLY A 170 -13.63 2.14 -2.77
CA GLY A 170 -14.98 1.64 -3.01
C GLY A 170 -15.05 0.43 -3.94
N TRP A 171 -13.96 -0.33 -4.11
CA TRP A 171 -13.85 -1.46 -5.04
C TRP A 171 -14.97 -2.50 -4.91
N ASP A 172 -15.38 -2.80 -3.68
CA ASP A 172 -16.41 -3.83 -3.43
C ASP A 172 -17.84 -3.31 -3.50
N LEU A 173 -18.05 -1.99 -3.48
CA LEU A 173 -19.38 -1.39 -3.41
C LEU A 173 -20.29 -1.72 -4.60
N PRO A 174 -19.79 -1.79 -5.86
CA PRO A 174 -20.62 -2.23 -6.99
C PRO A 174 -21.15 -3.67 -6.81
N SER A 175 -20.39 -4.56 -6.19
CA SER A 175 -20.78 -5.97 -5.98
C SER A 175 -21.94 -6.13 -5.00
N ILE A 176 -22.18 -5.14 -4.16
CA ILE A 176 -23.32 -5.07 -3.22
C ILE A 176 -24.41 -4.10 -3.69
N GLY A 177 -24.46 -3.81 -4.99
CA GLY A 177 -25.55 -3.07 -5.63
C GLY A 177 -25.45 -1.55 -5.55
N LYS A 178 -24.31 -0.99 -5.15
CA LYS A 178 -24.10 0.48 -5.18
C LYS A 178 -23.84 0.95 -6.61
N SER A 179 -24.60 1.94 -7.04
CA SER A 179 -24.43 2.57 -8.35
C SER A 179 -23.18 3.47 -8.40
N PRO A 180 -22.69 3.85 -9.59
CA PRO A 180 -21.63 4.84 -9.72
C PRO A 180 -21.97 6.20 -9.08
N HIS A 181 -23.25 6.56 -9.07
CA HIS A 181 -23.75 7.77 -8.40
C HIS A 181 -23.63 7.64 -6.87
N ASP A 182 -23.99 6.47 -6.29
CA ASP A 182 -23.86 6.23 -4.85
C ASP A 182 -22.40 6.30 -4.43
N LEU A 183 -21.48 5.69 -5.21
CA LEU A 183 -20.04 5.73 -4.92
C LEU A 183 -19.52 7.18 -4.92
N ARG A 184 -19.95 8.00 -5.87
CA ARG A 184 -19.54 9.41 -5.93
C ARG A 184 -20.02 10.21 -4.72
N ASN A 185 -21.20 9.90 -4.20
CA ASN A 185 -21.73 10.55 -3.00
C ASN A 185 -21.06 10.06 -1.73
N MET A 186 -20.70 8.76 -1.65
CA MET A 186 -20.04 8.16 -0.49
C MET A 186 -18.55 8.52 -0.43
N ILE A 187 -17.90 8.54 -1.60
CA ILE A 187 -16.47 8.80 -1.74
C ILE A 187 -16.31 9.99 -2.70
N GLY A 188 -16.31 11.19 -2.14
CA GLY A 188 -16.16 12.41 -2.93
C GLY A 188 -14.77 12.54 -3.56
N ASP A 189 -14.69 13.23 -4.70
CA ASP A 189 -13.42 13.38 -5.43
C ASP A 189 -12.35 14.14 -4.64
N GLN A 190 -12.74 14.94 -3.63
CA GLN A 190 -11.82 15.67 -2.74
C GLN A 190 -10.90 14.75 -1.91
N VAL A 191 -11.27 13.47 -1.73
CA VAL A 191 -10.42 12.49 -1.04
C VAL A 191 -9.17 12.19 -1.85
N ALA A 192 -9.25 12.25 -3.19
CA ALA A 192 -8.15 11.85 -4.06
C ALA A 192 -6.90 12.73 -3.91
N PRO A 193 -6.95 14.06 -4.03
CA PRO A 193 -5.76 14.88 -3.85
C PRO A 193 -5.20 14.81 -2.41
N ALA A 194 -6.06 14.62 -1.40
CA ALA A 194 -5.65 14.48 -0.02
C ALA A 194 -4.87 13.17 0.21
N LEU A 195 -5.41 12.03 -0.24
CA LEU A 195 -4.73 10.73 -0.15
C LEU A 195 -3.48 10.67 -1.02
N LEU A 196 -3.49 11.28 -2.21
CA LEU A 196 -2.32 11.38 -3.08
C LEU A 196 -1.17 12.12 -2.38
N GLY A 197 -1.46 13.28 -1.80
CA GLY A 197 -0.47 14.06 -1.05
C GLY A 197 0.05 13.34 0.19
N HIS A 198 -0.86 12.70 0.93
CA HIS A 198 -0.52 11.84 2.07
C HIS A 198 0.43 10.72 1.66
N CYS A 199 0.07 9.92 0.67
CA CYS A 199 0.86 8.79 0.17
C CYS A 199 2.26 9.22 -0.30
N TYR A 200 2.34 10.31 -1.07
CA TYR A 200 3.63 10.84 -1.52
C TYR A 200 4.52 11.26 -0.35
N ASN A 201 3.95 11.94 0.64
CA ASN A 201 4.68 12.42 1.80
C ASN A 201 5.15 11.27 2.70
N GLU A 202 4.25 10.32 3.03
CA GLU A 202 4.58 9.20 3.92
C GLU A 202 5.75 8.38 3.38
N PHE A 203 5.74 8.00 2.10
CA PHE A 203 6.82 7.20 1.53
C PHE A 203 8.10 8.00 1.29
N THR A 204 7.99 9.29 0.99
CA THR A 204 9.15 10.18 0.96
C THR A 204 9.81 10.28 2.33
N LEU A 205 9.02 10.40 3.40
CA LEU A 205 9.54 10.45 4.77
C LEU A 205 10.12 9.11 5.20
N LEU A 206 9.43 7.99 4.89
CA LEU A 206 9.92 6.64 5.16
C LEU A 206 11.31 6.42 4.56
N SER A 207 11.53 6.82 3.31
CA SER A 207 12.80 6.63 2.62
C SER A 207 14.00 7.29 3.31
N ARG A 208 13.76 8.32 4.13
CA ARG A 208 14.83 9.05 4.82
C ARG A 208 15.47 8.28 5.98
N PHE A 209 14.75 7.31 6.56
CA PHE A 209 15.25 6.58 7.73
C PHE A 209 15.23 5.06 7.54
N LEU A 210 14.42 4.54 6.61
CA LEU A 210 14.25 3.09 6.39
C LEU A 210 15.57 2.34 6.17
N PRO A 211 16.50 2.81 5.31
CA PRO A 211 17.77 2.10 5.11
C PRO A 211 18.60 1.97 6.39
N SER A 212 18.71 3.07 7.14
CA SER A 212 19.48 3.07 8.39
C SER A 212 18.83 2.20 9.47
N LEU A 213 17.51 2.24 9.57
CA LEU A 213 16.76 1.40 10.53
C LEU A 213 16.87 -0.07 10.15
N PHE A 214 16.69 -0.42 8.87
CA PHE A 214 16.82 -1.80 8.40
C PHE A 214 18.21 -2.39 8.72
N ILE A 215 19.28 -1.66 8.43
CA ILE A 215 20.65 -2.07 8.73
C ILE A 215 20.84 -2.24 10.25
N ALA A 216 20.32 -1.31 11.05
CA ALA A 216 20.45 -1.37 12.50
C ALA A 216 19.76 -2.61 13.10
N GLU A 217 18.58 -2.96 12.61
CA GLU A 217 17.77 -4.07 13.12
C GLU A 217 18.20 -5.44 12.55
N ASN A 218 18.89 -5.46 11.38
CA ASN A 218 19.28 -6.69 10.68
C ASN A 218 20.80 -6.90 10.61
N ARG A 219 21.56 -6.38 11.58
CA ARG A 219 23.04 -6.42 11.58
C ARG A 219 23.65 -7.81 11.47
N GLU A 220 22.99 -8.83 11.97
CA GLU A 220 23.48 -10.21 11.94
C GLU A 220 23.38 -10.82 10.53
N THR A 221 22.35 -10.46 9.78
CA THR A 221 22.08 -10.96 8.42
C THR A 221 22.55 -10.01 7.32
N HIS A 222 22.66 -8.73 7.64
CA HIS A 222 23.12 -7.66 6.74
C HIS A 222 24.29 -6.90 7.37
N PRO A 223 25.49 -7.53 7.50
CA PRO A 223 26.64 -6.87 8.10
C PRO A 223 27.10 -5.69 7.25
N VAL A 224 27.30 -4.56 7.91
CA VAL A 224 27.89 -3.38 7.25
C VAL A 224 29.38 -3.61 7.10
N HIS A 225 29.87 -3.74 5.88
CA HIS A 225 31.29 -3.74 5.59
C HIS A 225 31.81 -2.29 5.60
N LEU A 226 32.58 -1.97 6.62
CA LEU A 226 33.26 -0.68 6.67
C LEU A 226 34.39 -0.68 5.62
N PRO A 227 34.59 0.43 4.89
CA PRO A 227 35.57 0.52 3.82
C PRO A 227 37.03 0.61 4.31
N TRP A 228 37.27 0.50 5.61
CA TRP A 228 38.58 0.53 6.23
C TRP A 228 38.79 -0.64 7.18
#